data_929478063e6f7403baf2e0fd3e9c9bbf
#
_entry.id   929478063e6f7403baf2e0fd3e9c9bbf
#
_cell.length_a   1.000
_cell.length_b   1.000
_cell.length_c   1.000
_cell.angle_alpha   90.00
_cell.angle_beta   90.00
_cell.angle_gamma   90.00
#
_symmetry.space_group_name_H-M   'P 1'
#
loop_
_entity.id
_entity.type
_entity.pdbx_description
1 polymer ?
#
loop_
_entity_poly.entity_id
_entity_poly.type
_entity_poly.pdbx_seq_one_letter_code
_entity_poly.pdbx_strand_id
1 'polypeptide(L)'
;KNYNAISIEEKPTQPKSNYAVTGLYFYDQRVTELVKQVQPSARGEYEITDLNRLYLEDGTLDVVTLGRGFAWLDTGTMESLFEASTFVRTVETAQGLPVSVPEEIAFENGWIDSSKLIECAERYGKSTYGEHLKSVAEGRILPSGKGE
;
A
#
# COMPACT_ATOMS: atom_id res chain seq x y z
N LYS A 1 12.86 1.54 -17.34
CA LYS A 1 13.26 2.96 -17.39
C LYS A 1 13.23 3.47 -15.96
N ASN A 2 14.35 3.88 -15.41
CA ASN A 2 14.38 4.56 -14.13
C ASN A 2 13.81 5.97 -14.35
N TYR A 3 12.74 6.30 -13.67
CA TYR A 3 12.20 7.65 -13.64
C TYR A 3 12.84 8.36 -12.45
N ASN A 4 13.52 9.46 -12.72
CA ASN A 4 14.07 10.31 -11.67
C ASN A 4 13.12 11.48 -11.42
N ALA A 5 12.72 11.70 -10.19
CA ALA A 5 12.03 12.93 -9.82
C ALA A 5 12.98 14.12 -9.99
N ILE A 6 12.47 15.20 -10.56
CA ILE A 6 13.21 16.47 -10.71
C ILE A 6 12.66 17.56 -9.77
N SER A 7 11.43 17.39 -9.31
CA SER A 7 10.79 18.25 -8.33
C SER A 7 9.64 17.49 -7.65
N ILE A 8 9.28 17.92 -6.45
CA ILE A 8 8.12 17.45 -5.71
C ILE A 8 7.44 18.66 -5.07
N GLU A 9 6.12 18.76 -5.18
CA GLU A 9 5.33 19.89 -4.70
C GLU A 9 4.11 19.41 -3.94
N GLU A 10 3.82 20.03 -2.80
CA GLU A 10 2.64 19.71 -2.00
C GLU A 10 1.43 20.44 -2.57
N LYS A 11 0.40 19.70 -2.98
CA LYS A 11 -0.91 20.20 -3.44
C LYS A 11 -0.82 21.48 -4.31
N PRO A 12 -0.04 21.49 -5.40
CA PRO A 12 0.14 22.68 -6.23
C PRO A 12 -1.19 23.07 -6.89
N THR A 13 -1.48 24.36 -6.99
CA THR A 13 -2.66 24.86 -7.71
C THR A 13 -2.56 24.64 -9.21
N GLN A 14 -1.35 24.56 -9.74
CA GLN A 14 -1.05 24.23 -11.13
C GLN A 14 0.02 23.14 -11.16
N PRO A 15 -0.40 21.86 -11.25
CA PRO A 15 0.53 20.75 -11.30
C PRO A 15 1.45 20.81 -12.53
N LYS A 16 2.75 20.56 -12.36
CA LYS A 16 3.72 20.50 -13.46
C LYS A 16 3.63 19.18 -14.25
N SER A 17 2.97 18.17 -13.72
CA SER A 17 2.82 16.86 -14.35
C SER A 17 1.52 16.19 -13.89
N ASN A 18 1.16 15.09 -14.56
CA ASN A 18 0.02 14.24 -14.16
C ASN A 18 0.43 13.14 -13.16
N TYR A 19 1.65 13.16 -12.65
CA TYR A 19 2.08 12.21 -11.63
C TYR A 19 1.69 12.72 -10.24
N ALA A 20 0.97 11.87 -9.51
CA ALA A 20 0.66 12.09 -8.11
C ALA A 20 1.50 11.15 -7.24
N VAL A 21 2.03 11.67 -6.13
CA VAL A 21 2.73 10.84 -5.14
C VAL A 21 1.67 10.16 -4.28
N THR A 22 1.74 8.84 -4.24
CA THR A 22 0.88 8.02 -3.37
C THR A 22 1.45 8.00 -1.94
N GLY A 23 0.62 7.66 -0.95
CA GLY A 23 1.02 7.59 0.45
C GLY A 23 1.81 6.32 0.83
N LEU A 24 2.65 5.81 -0.06
CA LEU A 24 3.47 4.63 0.17
C LEU A 24 4.95 5.00 0.14
N TYR A 25 5.59 5.02 1.31
CA TYR A 25 6.95 5.50 1.50
C TYR A 25 7.81 4.47 2.21
N PHE A 26 9.06 4.33 1.74
CA PHE A 26 10.10 3.52 2.38
C PHE A 26 11.32 4.39 2.63
N TYR A 27 11.77 4.46 3.87
CA TYR A 27 12.89 5.27 4.27
C TYR A 27 14.01 4.43 4.88
N ASP A 28 15.23 4.89 4.70
CA ASP A 28 16.38 4.38 5.42
C ASP A 28 16.48 4.95 6.85
N GLN A 29 17.49 4.55 7.61
CA GLN A 29 17.66 4.99 8.99
C GLN A 29 17.88 6.51 9.16
N ARG A 30 18.27 7.23 8.10
CA ARG A 30 18.49 8.68 8.14
C ARG A 30 17.20 9.46 8.34
N VAL A 31 16.06 8.85 8.10
CA VAL A 31 14.75 9.50 8.25
C VAL A 31 14.57 10.15 9.61
N THR A 32 15.07 9.52 10.68
CA THR A 32 14.97 10.03 12.06
C THR A 32 15.73 11.35 12.27
N GLU A 33 16.76 11.60 11.50
CA GLU A 33 17.53 12.85 11.54
C GLU A 33 17.01 13.86 10.52
N LEU A 34 16.61 13.42 9.34
CA LEU A 34 16.07 14.31 8.31
C LEU A 34 14.72 14.92 8.70
N VAL A 35 13.85 14.14 9.36
CA VAL A 35 12.54 14.66 9.83
C VAL A 35 12.66 15.83 10.80
N LYS A 36 13.76 15.93 11.56
CA LYS A 36 14.03 17.05 12.48
C LYS A 36 14.28 18.37 11.75
N GLN A 37 14.61 18.32 10.48
CA GLN A 37 14.89 19.49 9.64
C GLN A 37 13.62 20.02 8.96
N VAL A 38 12.57 19.23 8.91
CA VAL A 38 11.27 19.63 8.34
C VAL A 38 10.64 20.72 9.19
N GLN A 39 10.17 21.78 8.55
CA GLN A 39 9.48 22.88 9.21
C GLN A 39 7.98 22.82 8.89
N PRO A 40 7.12 23.35 9.77
CA PRO A 40 5.70 23.46 9.47
C PRO A 40 5.46 24.29 8.19
N SER A 41 4.59 23.81 7.32
CA SER A 41 4.16 24.53 6.12
C SER A 41 3.34 25.78 6.46
N ALA A 42 2.97 26.57 5.46
CA ALA A 42 2.05 27.70 5.62
C ALA A 42 0.67 27.30 6.21
N ARG A 43 0.33 25.99 6.17
CA ARG A 43 -0.88 25.41 6.79
C ARG A 43 -0.66 25.05 8.26
N GLY A 44 0.55 25.16 8.78
CA GLY A 44 0.93 24.75 10.14
C GLY A 44 1.13 23.24 10.30
N GLU A 45 1.24 22.49 9.19
CA GLU A 45 1.41 21.04 9.15
C GLU A 45 2.85 20.65 8.75
N TYR A 46 3.37 19.56 9.32
CA TYR A 46 4.62 18.95 8.84
C TYR A 46 4.29 18.09 7.63
N GLU A 47 4.78 18.52 6.46
CA GLU A 47 4.46 17.85 5.20
C GLU A 47 5.45 16.73 4.88
N ILE A 48 4.92 15.55 4.54
CA ILE A 48 5.76 14.43 4.07
C ILE A 48 6.51 14.80 2.78
N THR A 49 5.94 15.68 1.98
CA THR A 49 6.56 16.22 0.76
C THR A 49 7.87 16.94 1.06
N ASP A 50 7.96 17.66 2.17
CA ASP A 50 9.20 18.36 2.56
C ASP A 50 10.28 17.38 2.99
N LEU A 51 9.92 16.30 3.70
CA LEU A 51 10.86 15.21 3.98
C LEU A 51 11.37 14.55 2.69
N ASN A 52 10.48 14.24 1.75
CA ASN A 52 10.86 13.68 0.45
C ASN A 52 11.75 14.65 -0.36
N ARG A 53 11.54 15.96 -0.21
CA ARG A 53 12.38 16.97 -0.85
C ARG A 53 13.81 16.93 -0.32
N LEU A 54 14.05 16.69 0.98
CA LEU A 54 15.41 16.51 1.51
C LEU A 54 16.14 15.34 0.87
N TYR A 55 15.45 14.22 0.65
CA TYR A 55 16.01 13.07 -0.08
C TYR A 55 16.26 13.38 -1.57
N LEU A 56 15.39 14.19 -2.19
CA LEU A 56 15.57 14.62 -3.57
C LEU A 56 16.81 15.51 -3.73
N GLU A 57 16.98 16.49 -2.83
CA GLU A 57 18.11 17.42 -2.81
C GLU A 57 19.44 16.71 -2.53
N ASP A 58 19.41 15.68 -1.70
CA ASP A 58 20.55 14.79 -1.42
C ASP A 58 20.83 13.79 -2.58
N GLY A 59 19.97 13.74 -3.60
CA GLY A 59 20.11 12.84 -4.73
C GLY A 59 19.87 11.37 -4.42
N THR A 60 19.20 11.07 -3.31
CA THR A 60 18.93 9.71 -2.82
C THR A 60 17.45 9.31 -2.85
N LEU A 61 16.60 10.13 -3.48
CA LEU A 61 15.18 9.80 -3.67
C LEU A 61 15.01 8.88 -4.88
N ASP A 62 14.58 7.66 -4.63
CA ASP A 62 14.14 6.74 -5.67
C ASP A 62 12.63 6.83 -5.90
N VAL A 63 12.19 6.67 -7.15
CA VAL A 63 10.79 6.72 -7.55
C VAL A 63 10.40 5.45 -8.28
N VAL A 64 9.37 4.80 -7.77
CA VAL A 64 8.72 3.66 -8.42
C VAL A 64 7.37 4.11 -8.97
N THR A 65 7.19 4.04 -10.30
CA THR A 65 5.90 4.35 -10.92
C THR A 65 4.98 3.14 -10.87
N LEU A 66 3.79 3.33 -10.34
CA LEU A 66 2.75 2.30 -10.37
C LEU A 66 2.18 2.18 -11.79
N GLY A 67 2.15 0.96 -12.32
CA GLY A 67 1.63 0.67 -13.65
C GLY A 67 0.08 0.64 -13.68
N ARG A 68 -0.47 0.37 -14.87
CA ARG A 68 -1.93 0.37 -15.09
C ARG A 68 -2.70 -0.69 -14.29
N GLY A 69 -2.02 -1.69 -13.75
CA GLY A 69 -2.62 -2.72 -12.90
C GLY A 69 -2.89 -2.28 -11.46
N PHE A 70 -2.43 -1.10 -11.08
CA PHE A 70 -2.63 -0.56 -9.74
C PHE A 70 -3.81 0.42 -9.71
N ALA A 71 -4.66 0.29 -8.70
CA ALA A 71 -5.66 1.29 -8.35
C ALA A 71 -5.24 1.96 -7.04
N TRP A 72 -5.12 3.28 -7.06
CA TRP A 72 -4.91 4.07 -5.86
C TRP A 72 -6.20 4.80 -5.52
N LEU A 73 -6.73 4.55 -4.33
CA LEU A 73 -8.00 5.10 -3.88
C LEU A 73 -7.75 5.92 -2.62
N ASP A 74 -8.09 7.18 -2.65
CA ASP A 74 -8.11 8.03 -1.46
C ASP A 74 -9.39 7.79 -0.67
N THR A 75 -9.31 7.73 0.66
CA THR A 75 -10.45 7.46 1.54
C THR A 75 -10.67 8.60 2.55
N GLY A 76 -10.20 9.80 2.22
CA GLY A 76 -10.24 10.97 3.10
C GLY A 76 -11.63 11.59 3.30
N THR A 77 -12.63 11.19 2.52
CA THR A 77 -14.02 11.64 2.64
C THR A 77 -14.97 10.45 2.72
N MET A 78 -16.18 10.66 3.21
CA MET A 78 -17.21 9.61 3.25
C MET A 78 -17.54 9.08 1.86
N GLU A 79 -17.59 9.94 0.87
CA GLU A 79 -17.85 9.59 -0.53
C GLU A 79 -16.72 8.71 -1.09
N SER A 80 -15.47 9.15 -0.97
CA SER A 80 -14.33 8.39 -1.48
C SER A 80 -14.12 7.05 -0.73
N LEU A 81 -14.47 6.98 0.55
CA LEU A 81 -14.48 5.73 1.31
C LEU A 81 -15.54 4.76 0.75
N PHE A 82 -16.73 5.24 0.43
CA PHE A 82 -17.79 4.44 -0.18
C PHE A 82 -17.38 3.93 -1.57
N GLU A 83 -16.80 4.79 -2.40
CA GLU A 83 -16.29 4.42 -3.72
C GLU A 83 -15.20 3.34 -3.60
N ALA A 84 -14.23 3.50 -2.70
CA ALA A 84 -13.18 2.53 -2.45
C ALA A 84 -13.76 1.18 -2.00
N SER A 85 -14.73 1.20 -1.07
CA SER A 85 -15.40 -0.02 -0.59
C SER A 85 -16.15 -0.73 -1.71
N THR A 86 -16.83 0.04 -2.57
CA THR A 86 -17.55 -0.49 -3.74
C THR A 86 -16.58 -1.11 -4.75
N PHE A 87 -15.45 -0.47 -4.99
CA PHE A 87 -14.39 -0.98 -5.87
C PHE A 87 -13.84 -2.31 -5.35
N VAL A 88 -13.43 -2.37 -4.09
CA VAL A 88 -12.92 -3.61 -3.46
C VAL A 88 -13.94 -4.73 -3.56
N ARG A 89 -15.19 -4.48 -3.16
CA ARG A 89 -16.28 -5.47 -3.27
C ARG A 89 -16.45 -5.97 -4.69
N THR A 90 -16.37 -5.10 -5.69
CA THR A 90 -16.52 -5.49 -7.10
C THR A 90 -15.39 -6.42 -7.54
N VAL A 91 -14.15 -6.10 -7.17
CA VAL A 91 -12.97 -6.92 -7.48
C VAL A 91 -13.09 -8.29 -6.81
N GLU A 92 -13.37 -8.34 -5.51
CA GLU A 92 -13.52 -9.58 -4.76
C GLU A 92 -14.66 -10.46 -5.31
N THR A 93 -15.78 -9.85 -5.67
CA THR A 93 -16.92 -10.58 -6.26
C THR A 93 -16.55 -11.16 -7.63
N ALA A 94 -15.82 -10.40 -8.44
CA ALA A 94 -15.43 -10.84 -9.79
C ALA A 94 -14.35 -11.94 -9.75
N GLN A 95 -13.44 -11.88 -8.80
CA GLN A 95 -12.33 -12.83 -8.66
C GLN A 95 -12.70 -14.03 -7.78
N GLY A 96 -13.69 -13.91 -6.92
CA GLY A 96 -14.03 -14.92 -5.92
C GLY A 96 -13.00 -15.03 -4.78
N LEU A 97 -12.10 -14.05 -4.66
CA LEU A 97 -11.01 -14.02 -3.68
C LEU A 97 -10.99 -12.66 -2.97
N PRO A 98 -10.72 -12.64 -1.65
CA PRO A 98 -10.58 -11.39 -0.94
C PRO A 98 -9.30 -10.64 -1.35
N VAL A 99 -9.36 -9.31 -1.32
CA VAL A 99 -8.22 -8.43 -1.58
C VAL A 99 -7.35 -8.34 -0.33
N SER A 100 -6.06 -8.63 -0.48
CA SER A 100 -5.06 -8.45 0.58
C SER A 100 -5.39 -9.20 1.88
N VAL A 101 -5.05 -10.46 1.94
CA VAL A 101 -5.18 -11.32 3.12
C VAL A 101 -3.81 -11.45 3.80
N PRO A 102 -3.51 -10.67 4.87
CA PRO A 102 -2.18 -10.63 5.47
C PRO A 102 -1.66 -12.00 5.93
N GLU A 103 -2.53 -12.86 6.46
CA GLU A 103 -2.15 -14.18 6.92
C GLU A 103 -1.80 -15.12 5.76
N GLU A 104 -2.51 -15.03 4.64
CA GLU A 104 -2.19 -15.76 3.40
C GLU A 104 -0.84 -15.29 2.85
N ILE A 105 -0.64 -13.97 2.76
CA ILE A 105 0.63 -13.38 2.33
C ILE A 105 1.80 -13.86 3.22
N ALA A 106 1.60 -13.90 4.53
CA ALA A 106 2.59 -14.40 5.47
C ALA A 106 2.89 -15.89 5.26
N PHE A 107 1.87 -16.68 4.99
CA PHE A 107 2.00 -18.11 4.69
C PHE A 107 2.73 -18.36 3.36
N GLU A 108 2.37 -17.65 2.29
CA GLU A 108 3.02 -17.76 0.98
C GLU A 108 4.51 -17.35 1.01
N ASN A 109 4.86 -16.40 1.89
CA ASN A 109 6.25 -16.01 2.10
C ASN A 109 7.01 -16.90 3.09
N GLY A 110 6.37 -17.92 3.67
CA GLY A 110 6.98 -18.82 4.62
C GLY A 110 7.26 -18.19 6.00
N TRP A 111 6.62 -17.07 6.33
CA TRP A 111 6.74 -16.42 7.63
C TRP A 111 5.92 -17.10 8.71
N ILE A 112 4.85 -17.79 8.30
CA ILE A 112 4.06 -18.67 9.14
C ILE A 112 3.86 -20.02 8.43
N ASP A 113 3.61 -21.06 9.20
CA ASP A 113 3.28 -22.39 8.69
C ASP A 113 1.75 -22.62 8.59
N SER A 114 1.36 -23.75 8.01
CA SER A 114 -0.04 -24.15 7.86
C SER A 114 -0.77 -24.25 9.21
N SER A 115 -0.08 -24.70 10.26
CA SER A 115 -0.68 -24.81 11.61
C SER A 115 -1.04 -23.45 12.14
N LYS A 116 -0.16 -22.47 11.97
CA LYS A 116 -0.42 -21.08 12.38
C LYS A 116 -1.51 -20.43 11.54
N LEU A 117 -1.58 -20.72 10.24
CA LEU A 117 -2.65 -20.23 9.39
C LEU A 117 -4.02 -20.77 9.80
N ILE A 118 -4.11 -22.05 10.20
CA ILE A 118 -5.32 -22.66 10.75
C ILE A 118 -5.71 -21.99 12.07
N GLU A 119 -4.77 -21.76 12.98
CA GLU A 119 -5.03 -21.02 14.22
C GLU A 119 -5.61 -19.62 13.93
N CYS A 120 -5.08 -18.92 12.94
CA CYS A 120 -5.62 -17.64 12.51
C CYS A 120 -7.06 -17.79 11.99
N ALA A 121 -7.32 -18.79 11.14
CA ALA A 121 -8.66 -19.08 10.62
C ALA A 121 -9.68 -19.31 11.74
N GLU A 122 -9.32 -20.02 12.80
CA GLU A 122 -10.18 -20.31 13.95
C GLU A 122 -10.61 -19.03 14.70
N ARG A 123 -9.75 -18.01 14.77
CA ARG A 123 -10.09 -16.71 15.37
C ARG A 123 -11.21 -15.98 14.62
N TYR A 124 -11.27 -16.15 13.30
CA TYR A 124 -12.33 -15.58 12.47
C TYR A 124 -13.60 -16.45 12.41
N GLY A 125 -13.55 -17.66 12.96
CA GLY A 125 -14.69 -18.57 13.10
C GLY A 125 -15.31 -18.93 11.75
N LYS A 126 -16.66 -18.83 11.68
CA LYS A 126 -17.44 -19.14 10.48
C LYS A 126 -17.58 -17.97 9.51
N SER A 127 -16.73 -16.95 9.59
CA SER A 127 -16.72 -15.86 8.62
C SER A 127 -16.17 -16.34 7.28
N THR A 128 -16.55 -15.65 6.20
CA THR A 128 -15.98 -15.91 4.85
C THR A 128 -14.47 -15.79 4.83
N TYR A 129 -13.91 -14.88 5.62
CA TYR A 129 -12.47 -14.70 5.77
C TYR A 129 -11.82 -15.92 6.44
N GLY A 130 -12.38 -16.42 7.54
CA GLY A 130 -11.88 -17.63 8.21
C GLY A 130 -11.97 -18.88 7.32
N GLU A 131 -13.04 -19.02 6.55
CA GLU A 131 -13.21 -20.11 5.58
C GLU A 131 -12.19 -20.02 4.43
N HIS A 132 -11.86 -18.79 3.98
CA HIS A 132 -10.81 -18.55 3.01
C HIS A 132 -9.45 -19.02 3.55
N LEU A 133 -9.03 -18.58 4.73
CA LEU A 133 -7.77 -19.00 5.35
C LEU A 133 -7.65 -20.53 5.51
N LYS A 134 -8.74 -21.19 5.89
CA LYS A 134 -8.81 -22.65 5.91
C LYS A 134 -8.56 -23.27 4.55
N SER A 135 -9.18 -22.71 3.51
CA SER A 135 -9.07 -23.20 2.15
C SER A 135 -7.65 -23.06 1.61
N VAL A 136 -6.96 -21.96 1.97
CA VAL A 136 -5.53 -21.76 1.66
C VAL A 136 -4.68 -22.79 2.39
N ALA A 137 -4.87 -22.97 3.71
CA ALA A 137 -4.10 -23.91 4.53
C ALA A 137 -4.22 -25.36 4.05
N GLU A 138 -5.38 -25.73 3.51
CA GLU A 138 -5.68 -27.04 2.97
C GLU A 138 -5.29 -27.21 1.48
N GLY A 139 -4.69 -26.18 0.87
CA GLY A 139 -4.27 -26.21 -0.54
C GLY A 139 -5.42 -26.24 -1.55
N ARG A 140 -6.62 -25.83 -1.15
CA ARG A 140 -7.79 -25.74 -2.05
C ARG A 140 -7.79 -24.46 -2.88
N ILE A 141 -7.05 -23.45 -2.45
CA ILE A 141 -6.80 -22.22 -3.20
C ILE A 141 -5.33 -22.23 -3.59
N LEU A 142 -5.05 -22.04 -4.88
CA LEU A 142 -3.69 -21.97 -5.36
C LEU A 142 -3.04 -20.66 -4.90
N PRO A 143 -1.75 -20.71 -4.50
CA PRO A 143 -1.01 -19.50 -4.16
C PRO A 143 -1.09 -18.47 -5.29
N SER A 144 -1.16 -17.20 -4.95
CA SER A 144 -1.02 -16.13 -5.92
C SER A 144 0.31 -16.32 -6.63
N GLY A 145 0.28 -16.54 -7.95
CA GLY A 145 1.48 -16.81 -8.73
C GLY A 145 2.48 -15.70 -8.50
N LYS A 146 3.67 -16.04 -8.01
CA LYS A 146 4.81 -15.14 -8.08
C LYS A 146 5.02 -14.89 -9.56
N GLY A 147 4.65 -13.70 -10.03
CA GLY A 147 4.94 -13.31 -11.40
C GLY A 147 6.43 -13.50 -11.64
N GLU A 148 6.75 -14.36 -12.62
CA GLU A 148 8.11 -14.57 -13.11
C GLU A 148 8.68 -13.26 -13.70
#